data_642a9dda6f8d5c452e95b660bb6c63ff
#
_entry.id   642a9dda6f8d5c452e95b660bb6c63ff
#
_cell.length_a   1.000
_cell.length_b   1.000
_cell.length_c   1.000
_cell.angle_alpha   90.00
_cell.angle_beta   90.00
_cell.angle_gamma   90.00
#
_symmetry.space_group_name_H-M   'P 1'
#
loop_
_entity.id
_entity.type
_entity.pdbx_description
1 polymer ?
#
loop_
_entity_poly.entity_id
_entity_poly.type
_entity_poly.pdbx_seq_one_letter_code
_entity_poly.pdbx_strand_id
1 'polypeptide(L)'
;MQTVRKYLCQYLVYQSISALIPKKRAVPERGLTKDEKNFRWALNKFYFTRHKNSLKTAYTYMLKEKYCDGEGKLVSEYPTYNQFRYFYSKYKTMQNALISRNGIKDYQRNHRPLLGDGVQEFSPNVGTGMVDATICDIYLVDGAGNLVGRPVLTILTDSFSNGFVMGYSLTWEGGTYSLRNLMLNVIADKVEWCRKFGIFIERKQWDSDRMPSVIVSDMGSEYKSSTFSQITELGVTLINLPALRPELKSIVERSFQLLQGSAKPYLMDYGYVDRDAGKRLAPDYRKGAKLTIEDYEKVIIHSILYHNSQRILEDYPYTEDMLAAQVKPYPNSIFEWGKKQDGCNLIDVTPRELILTLLPRIKGRFTRRGLLVMGLRYDSKEKDFTEDYLTGRDAVAAYNPESSDVIYLIEHGDFIKFQLIESRFSGKGFAEVKQMQDAQKSIIDKAVHENLQGRVDLASHIEKIVNAKEESEDINLKNVRKTRKREVKARHRDFMEEV
;
A
#
# COMPACT_ATOMS: atom_id res chain seq x y z
N MET A 1 41.08 -57.92 -26.38
CA MET A 1 39.95 -58.66 -27.06
C MET A 1 38.74 -58.91 -26.15
N GLN A 2 38.90 -59.32 -24.87
CA GLN A 2 37.75 -59.60 -23.98
C GLN A 2 36.82 -58.39 -23.74
N THR A 3 37.34 -57.21 -23.61
CA THR A 3 36.56 -55.98 -23.34
C THR A 3 35.68 -55.61 -24.54
N VAL A 4 36.23 -55.67 -25.76
CA VAL A 4 35.45 -55.37 -26.98
C VAL A 4 34.32 -56.41 -27.19
N ARG A 5 34.60 -57.69 -26.93
CA ARG A 5 33.61 -58.75 -27.00
C ARG A 5 32.46 -58.54 -25.99
N LYS A 6 32.78 -58.08 -24.77
CA LYS A 6 31.81 -57.75 -23.75
C LYS A 6 30.91 -56.59 -24.17
N TYR A 7 31.44 -55.52 -24.68
CA TYR A 7 30.67 -54.38 -25.15
C TYR A 7 29.80 -54.70 -26.36
N LEU A 8 30.34 -55.52 -27.27
CA LEU A 8 29.58 -56.00 -28.42
C LEU A 8 28.37 -56.83 -27.94
N CYS A 9 28.58 -57.78 -27.02
CA CYS A 9 27.50 -58.57 -26.44
C CYS A 9 26.42 -57.68 -25.72
N GLN A 10 26.87 -56.69 -24.97
CA GLN A 10 25.95 -55.72 -24.31
C GLN A 10 25.13 -54.96 -25.35
N TYR A 11 25.78 -54.49 -26.42
CA TYR A 11 25.04 -53.76 -27.47
C TYR A 11 24.05 -54.65 -28.18
N LEU A 12 24.43 -55.88 -28.52
CA LEU A 12 23.54 -56.85 -29.20
C LEU A 12 22.32 -57.23 -28.35
N VAL A 13 22.50 -57.32 -27.03
CA VAL A 13 21.38 -57.66 -26.12
C VAL A 13 20.47 -56.50 -25.89
N TYR A 14 20.97 -55.29 -25.65
CA TYR A 14 20.18 -54.13 -25.25
C TYR A 14 19.80 -53.23 -26.42
N GLN A 15 20.41 -53.40 -27.59
CA GLN A 15 20.16 -52.58 -28.78
C GLN A 15 20.19 -51.07 -28.54
N SER A 16 20.97 -50.62 -27.53
CA SER A 16 21.04 -49.23 -27.09
C SER A 16 22.50 -48.83 -26.74
N ILE A 17 22.90 -47.65 -27.19
CA ILE A 17 24.23 -47.04 -26.86
C ILE A 17 24.35 -46.82 -25.34
N SER A 18 23.22 -46.59 -24.63
CA SER A 18 23.21 -46.43 -23.17
C SER A 18 23.73 -47.67 -22.42
N ALA A 19 23.68 -48.87 -23.02
CA ALA A 19 24.26 -50.10 -22.45
C ALA A 19 25.77 -50.09 -22.39
N LEU A 20 26.44 -49.25 -23.21
CA LEU A 20 27.89 -49.10 -23.28
C LEU A 20 28.43 -48.03 -22.35
N ILE A 21 27.56 -47.19 -21.77
CA ILE A 21 27.98 -46.16 -20.81
C ILE A 21 28.50 -46.84 -19.54
N PRO A 22 29.72 -46.49 -19.10
CA PRO A 22 30.26 -47.04 -17.86
C PRO A 22 29.33 -46.79 -16.69
N LYS A 23 28.78 -47.81 -16.11
CA LYS A 23 27.99 -47.65 -14.86
C LYS A 23 28.94 -47.16 -13.80
N LYS A 24 28.72 -45.94 -13.29
CA LYS A 24 29.41 -45.44 -12.09
C LYS A 24 29.19 -46.48 -10.99
N ARG A 25 30.27 -47.19 -10.59
CA ARG A 25 30.20 -48.02 -9.39
C ARG A 25 29.78 -47.11 -8.24
N ALA A 26 28.67 -47.43 -7.59
CA ALA A 26 28.35 -46.81 -6.33
C ALA A 26 29.54 -47.08 -5.39
N VAL A 27 30.35 -46.08 -5.13
CA VAL A 27 31.38 -46.14 -4.11
C VAL A 27 30.60 -46.27 -2.80
N PRO A 28 30.79 -47.37 -2.02
CA PRO A 28 30.09 -47.46 -0.75
C PRO A 28 30.45 -46.23 0.06
N GLU A 29 29.41 -45.54 0.58
CA GLU A 29 29.63 -44.35 1.44
C GLU A 29 30.46 -44.80 2.64
N ARG A 30 31.70 -44.35 2.69
CA ARG A 30 32.56 -44.56 3.82
C ARG A 30 31.94 -43.87 5.05
N GLY A 31 31.67 -44.60 6.10
CA GLY A 31 31.20 -44.00 7.34
C GLY A 31 32.19 -42.96 7.88
N LEU A 32 31.69 -41.89 8.45
CA LEU A 32 32.50 -40.80 9.02
C LEU A 32 33.38 -41.34 10.14
N THR A 33 34.68 -40.99 10.15
CA THR A 33 35.61 -41.25 11.23
C THR A 33 35.16 -40.49 12.51
N LYS A 34 35.76 -40.81 13.66
CA LYS A 34 35.51 -40.11 14.93
C LYS A 34 35.74 -38.59 14.79
N ASP A 35 36.87 -38.23 14.17
CA ASP A 35 37.21 -36.81 13.94
C ASP A 35 36.26 -36.14 12.97
N GLU A 36 35.85 -36.78 11.89
CA GLU A 36 34.86 -36.25 10.95
C GLU A 36 33.47 -36.03 11.57
N LYS A 37 33.09 -36.90 12.54
CA LYS A 37 31.86 -36.71 13.34
C LYS A 37 32.00 -35.49 14.27
N ASN A 38 33.16 -35.30 14.89
CA ASN A 38 33.45 -34.11 15.68
C ASN A 38 33.50 -32.84 14.83
N PHE A 39 34.02 -32.91 13.62
CA PHE A 39 34.00 -31.78 12.65
C PHE A 39 32.56 -31.37 12.29
N ARG A 40 31.73 -32.33 11.94
CA ARG A 40 30.30 -32.07 11.65
C ARG A 40 29.59 -31.47 12.86
N TRP A 41 29.81 -32.01 14.03
CA TRP A 41 29.24 -31.50 15.27
C TRP A 41 29.66 -30.04 15.55
N ALA A 42 30.94 -29.72 15.43
CA ALA A 42 31.48 -28.39 15.69
C ALA A 42 30.95 -27.34 14.63
N LEU A 43 30.91 -27.76 13.37
CA LEU A 43 30.35 -26.91 12.31
C LEU A 43 28.88 -26.60 12.59
N ASN A 44 28.07 -27.59 12.98
CA ASN A 44 26.65 -27.37 13.27
C ASN A 44 26.43 -26.54 14.53
N LYS A 45 27.21 -26.79 15.62
CA LYS A 45 27.03 -26.11 16.90
C LYS A 45 27.58 -24.68 16.91
N PHE A 46 28.67 -24.40 16.21
CA PHE A 46 29.38 -23.13 16.35
C PHE A 46 29.49 -22.33 15.05
N TYR A 47 29.58 -22.96 13.88
CA TYR A 47 29.79 -22.27 12.61
C TYR A 47 28.50 -21.95 11.87
N PHE A 48 27.62 -22.93 11.70
CA PHE A 48 26.33 -22.76 11.02
C PHE A 48 25.27 -22.16 11.96
N THR A 49 25.61 -21.01 12.55
CA THR A 49 24.76 -20.28 13.48
C THR A 49 24.71 -18.79 13.12
N ARG A 50 23.70 -18.11 13.63
CA ARG A 50 23.53 -16.64 13.44
C ARG A 50 24.64 -15.81 14.11
N HIS A 51 25.43 -16.40 15.03
CA HIS A 51 26.58 -15.74 15.65
C HIS A 51 27.73 -15.44 14.68
N LYS A 52 27.68 -16.01 13.47
CA LYS A 52 28.67 -15.79 12.40
C LYS A 52 30.14 -16.01 12.82
N ASN A 53 30.38 -16.94 13.73
CA ASN A 53 31.71 -17.30 14.17
C ASN A 53 32.61 -17.64 12.97
N SER A 54 33.91 -17.36 13.09
CA SER A 54 34.87 -17.77 12.09
C SER A 54 35.08 -19.29 12.10
N LEU A 55 35.53 -19.85 10.99
CA LEU A 55 35.84 -21.27 10.91
C LEU A 55 36.93 -21.67 11.94
N LYS A 56 37.89 -20.76 12.18
CA LYS A 56 38.95 -20.95 13.17
C LYS A 56 38.37 -20.97 14.59
N THR A 57 37.44 -20.10 14.89
CA THR A 57 36.73 -20.07 16.18
C THR A 57 35.97 -21.37 16.43
N ALA A 58 35.22 -21.86 15.43
CA ALA A 58 34.51 -23.14 15.55
C ALA A 58 35.45 -24.33 15.79
N TYR A 59 36.62 -24.33 15.11
CA TYR A 59 37.68 -25.34 15.37
C TYR A 59 38.23 -25.23 16.80
N THR A 60 38.50 -24.03 17.31
CA THR A 60 38.98 -23.83 18.68
C THR A 60 37.97 -24.34 19.70
N TYR A 61 36.68 -24.08 19.52
CA TYR A 61 35.63 -24.62 20.39
C TYR A 61 35.55 -26.16 20.32
N MET A 62 35.74 -26.73 19.12
CA MET A 62 35.82 -28.19 18.97
C MET A 62 36.96 -28.79 19.76
N LEU A 63 38.16 -28.22 19.66
CA LEU A 63 39.30 -28.69 20.44
C LEU A 63 39.03 -28.61 21.93
N LYS A 64 38.50 -27.48 22.40
CA LYS A 64 38.17 -27.27 23.80
C LYS A 64 37.19 -28.33 24.34
N GLU A 65 36.16 -28.69 23.57
CA GLU A 65 35.09 -29.58 24.06
C GLU A 65 35.36 -31.07 23.81
N LYS A 66 36.22 -31.43 22.83
CA LYS A 66 36.40 -32.80 22.37
C LYS A 66 37.83 -33.36 22.50
N TYR A 67 38.81 -32.47 22.65
CA TYR A 67 40.24 -32.83 22.63
C TYR A 67 41.02 -32.16 23.76
N CYS A 68 40.35 -31.76 24.86
CA CYS A 68 40.99 -31.35 26.09
C CYS A 68 40.72 -32.41 27.18
N ASP A 69 41.66 -32.57 28.10
CA ASP A 69 41.50 -33.36 29.31
C ASP A 69 40.69 -32.64 30.38
N GLY A 70 40.52 -33.25 31.56
CA GLY A 70 39.78 -32.67 32.67
C GLY A 70 40.38 -31.39 33.26
N GLU A 71 41.66 -31.11 32.99
CA GLU A 71 42.37 -29.90 33.40
C GLU A 71 42.36 -28.83 32.30
N GLY A 72 41.72 -29.08 31.17
CA GLY A 72 41.62 -28.14 30.04
C GLY A 72 42.86 -28.10 29.12
N LYS A 73 43.80 -29.06 29.25
CA LYS A 73 44.98 -29.19 28.38
C LYS A 73 44.63 -30.03 27.15
N LEU A 74 45.18 -29.66 25.98
CA LEU A 74 45.02 -30.42 24.74
C LEU A 74 45.67 -31.82 24.88
N VAL A 75 44.96 -32.84 24.42
CA VAL A 75 45.53 -34.23 24.31
C VAL A 75 46.61 -34.27 23.24
N SER A 76 47.49 -35.24 23.29
CA SER A 76 48.64 -35.37 22.35
C SER A 76 48.20 -35.58 20.91
N GLU A 77 47.05 -36.20 20.67
CA GLU A 77 46.54 -36.48 19.34
C GLU A 77 45.23 -35.71 19.10
N TYR A 78 45.29 -34.73 18.21
CA TYR A 78 44.11 -33.95 17.79
C TYR A 78 44.21 -33.61 16.29
N PRO A 79 43.08 -33.48 15.58
CA PRO A 79 43.09 -33.18 14.15
C PRO A 79 43.51 -31.74 13.91
N THR A 80 44.27 -31.53 12.82
CA THR A 80 44.78 -30.20 12.40
C THR A 80 43.66 -29.32 11.86
N TYR A 81 43.85 -28.00 11.93
CA TYR A 81 42.94 -27.03 11.31
C TYR A 81 42.75 -27.25 9.81
N ASN A 82 43.77 -27.69 9.11
CA ASN A 82 43.70 -27.98 7.67
C ASN A 82 42.76 -29.16 7.37
N GLN A 83 42.77 -30.21 8.20
CA GLN A 83 41.85 -31.33 8.08
C GLN A 83 40.41 -30.88 8.32
N PHE A 84 40.16 -30.04 9.35
CA PHE A 84 38.86 -29.46 9.61
C PHE A 84 38.37 -28.57 8.46
N ARG A 85 39.22 -27.69 7.92
CA ARG A 85 38.95 -26.84 6.75
C ARG A 85 38.65 -27.65 5.50
N TYR A 86 39.41 -28.73 5.26
CA TYR A 86 39.18 -29.64 4.13
C TYR A 86 37.82 -30.31 4.25
N PHE A 87 37.45 -30.82 5.43
CA PHE A 87 36.16 -31.41 5.68
C PHE A 87 35.04 -30.40 5.40
N TYR A 88 35.15 -29.19 5.95
CA TYR A 88 34.21 -28.11 5.64
C TYR A 88 34.04 -27.85 4.15
N SER A 89 35.14 -27.72 3.41
CA SER A 89 35.11 -27.45 2.00
C SER A 89 34.47 -28.57 1.19
N LYS A 90 34.66 -29.82 1.60
CA LYS A 90 34.11 -31.01 0.97
C LYS A 90 32.59 -31.17 1.17
N TYR A 91 32.10 -30.84 2.36
CA TYR A 91 30.72 -31.16 2.76
C TYR A 91 29.81 -29.91 2.86
N LYS A 92 30.34 -28.71 2.70
CA LYS A 92 29.48 -27.52 2.73
C LYS A 92 28.62 -27.46 1.49
N THR A 93 27.34 -27.13 1.67
CA THR A 93 26.48 -26.58 0.60
C THR A 93 26.34 -25.08 0.84
N MET A 94 26.51 -24.27 -0.20
CA MET A 94 26.43 -22.80 -0.08
C MET A 94 25.03 -22.38 0.43
N GLN A 95 24.00 -23.04 -0.04
CA GLN A 95 22.63 -22.78 0.39
C GLN A 95 22.48 -22.96 1.92
N ASN A 96 22.89 -24.11 2.46
CA ASN A 96 22.78 -24.37 3.90
C ASN A 96 23.63 -23.42 4.73
N ALA A 97 24.83 -23.07 4.26
CA ALA A 97 25.71 -22.12 4.92
C ALA A 97 25.07 -20.72 5.00
N LEU A 98 24.48 -20.23 3.91
CA LEU A 98 23.81 -18.95 3.86
C LEU A 98 22.55 -18.91 4.72
N ILE A 99 21.70 -19.94 4.62
CA ILE A 99 20.47 -20.03 5.42
C ILE A 99 20.77 -20.07 6.92
N SER A 100 21.75 -20.89 7.32
CA SER A 100 22.10 -21.06 8.74
C SER A 100 22.73 -19.80 9.35
N ARG A 101 23.55 -19.08 8.58
CA ARG A 101 24.30 -17.92 9.07
C ARG A 101 23.52 -16.60 8.94
N ASN A 102 22.78 -16.42 7.86
CA ASN A 102 22.07 -15.17 7.54
C ASN A 102 20.56 -15.29 7.76
N GLY A 103 20.05 -16.52 7.78
CA GLY A 103 18.61 -16.78 7.88
C GLY A 103 17.96 -16.96 6.51
N ILE A 104 16.81 -17.64 6.51
CA ILE A 104 16.07 -17.96 5.28
C ILE A 104 15.56 -16.72 4.55
N LYS A 105 15.21 -15.65 5.27
CA LYS A 105 14.73 -14.40 4.68
C LYS A 105 15.82 -13.71 3.85
N ASP A 106 17.05 -13.65 4.38
CA ASP A 106 18.19 -13.09 3.67
C ASP A 106 18.56 -13.93 2.44
N TYR A 107 18.57 -15.27 2.60
CA TYR A 107 18.79 -16.18 1.48
C TYR A 107 17.77 -16.00 0.36
N GLN A 108 16.48 -15.95 0.70
CA GLN A 108 15.40 -15.76 -0.29
C GLN A 108 15.51 -14.42 -1.01
N ARG A 109 15.91 -13.38 -0.30
CA ARG A 109 16.01 -12.03 -0.83
C ARG A 109 17.25 -11.80 -1.68
N ASN A 110 18.42 -12.30 -1.24
CA ASN A 110 19.71 -11.86 -1.76
C ASN A 110 20.55 -12.96 -2.42
N HIS A 111 20.21 -14.23 -2.20
CA HIS A 111 21.12 -15.35 -2.58
C HIS A 111 20.45 -16.47 -3.36
N ARG A 112 19.15 -16.49 -3.44
CA ARG A 112 18.42 -17.51 -4.20
C ARG A 112 18.70 -17.38 -5.70
N PRO A 113 18.95 -18.49 -6.43
CA PRO A 113 19.02 -18.44 -7.88
C PRO A 113 17.72 -17.90 -8.49
N LEU A 114 17.84 -16.99 -9.45
CA LEU A 114 16.75 -16.41 -10.22
C LEU A 114 16.81 -17.04 -11.61
N LEU A 115 16.03 -18.10 -11.84
CA LEU A 115 16.13 -18.94 -13.04
C LEU A 115 14.97 -18.72 -14.02
N GLY A 116 14.06 -17.78 -13.74
CA GLY A 116 12.96 -17.42 -14.63
C GLY A 116 13.35 -16.27 -15.55
N ASP A 117 12.71 -16.15 -16.67
CA ASP A 117 12.86 -15.03 -17.58
C ASP A 117 12.05 -13.78 -17.14
N GLY A 118 11.41 -13.89 -16.00
CA GLY A 118 10.83 -12.87 -15.12
C GLY A 118 9.78 -11.98 -15.74
N VAL A 119 10.06 -11.30 -16.84
CA VAL A 119 9.19 -10.28 -17.43
C VAL A 119 8.27 -10.88 -18.50
N GLN A 120 8.80 -11.68 -19.41
CA GLN A 120 8.03 -12.22 -20.53
C GLN A 120 7.01 -13.28 -20.07
N GLU A 121 7.40 -14.13 -19.12
CA GLU A 121 6.51 -15.13 -18.54
C GLU A 121 5.37 -14.47 -17.73
N PHE A 122 5.68 -13.37 -17.06
CA PHE A 122 4.74 -12.67 -16.17
C PHE A 122 3.85 -11.66 -16.93
N SER A 123 4.36 -11.02 -17.98
CA SER A 123 3.67 -9.97 -18.74
C SER A 123 3.98 -10.07 -20.22
N PRO A 124 3.33 -11.01 -20.94
CA PRO A 124 3.57 -11.19 -22.37
C PRO A 124 3.03 -10.04 -23.23
N ASN A 125 2.13 -9.22 -22.71
CA ASN A 125 1.48 -8.12 -23.42
C ASN A 125 1.44 -6.84 -22.60
N VAL A 126 1.21 -5.71 -23.28
CA VAL A 126 0.95 -4.40 -22.64
C VAL A 126 -0.34 -4.48 -21.81
N GLY A 127 -0.33 -3.85 -20.63
CA GLY A 127 -1.49 -3.77 -19.75
C GLY A 127 -1.32 -4.50 -18.42
N THR A 128 -0.09 -4.93 -18.08
CA THR A 128 0.28 -5.34 -16.73
C THR A 128 1.11 -4.24 -16.09
N GLY A 129 0.46 -3.44 -15.25
CA GLY A 129 1.07 -2.33 -14.53
C GLY A 129 1.69 -2.76 -13.20
N MET A 130 2.90 -2.33 -12.89
CA MET A 130 3.51 -2.45 -11.57
C MET A 130 3.47 -1.13 -10.85
N VAL A 131 2.87 -1.10 -9.67
CA VAL A 131 2.76 0.09 -8.81
C VAL A 131 3.64 -0.04 -7.58
N ASP A 132 4.34 1.04 -7.26
CA ASP A 132 5.11 1.16 -6.03
C ASP A 132 5.27 2.62 -5.62
N ALA A 133 5.63 2.85 -4.35
CA ALA A 133 5.86 4.17 -3.78
C ALA A 133 7.23 4.24 -3.08
N THR A 134 7.90 5.38 -3.20
CA THR A 134 9.17 5.62 -2.52
C THR A 134 9.22 7.03 -1.96
N ILE A 135 9.90 7.20 -0.82
CA ILE A 135 10.25 8.52 -0.31
C ILE A 135 11.42 9.04 -1.14
N CYS A 136 11.25 10.19 -1.79
CA CYS A 136 12.29 10.78 -2.64
C CYS A 136 13.54 11.14 -1.84
N ASP A 137 14.69 11.04 -2.49
CA ASP A 137 15.98 11.37 -1.88
C ASP A 137 16.29 12.87 -1.96
N ILE A 138 15.32 13.72 -1.62
CA ILE A 138 15.48 15.17 -1.62
C ILE A 138 14.62 15.82 -0.55
N TYR A 139 15.15 16.84 0.13
CA TYR A 139 14.40 17.73 1.00
C TYR A 139 13.87 18.93 0.22
N LEU A 140 12.60 19.26 0.44
CA LEU A 140 11.91 20.37 -0.22
C LEU A 140 11.40 21.40 0.78
N VAL A 141 11.15 22.61 0.28
CA VAL A 141 10.62 23.75 1.04
C VAL A 141 9.22 24.15 0.55
N ASP A 142 8.49 24.93 1.34
CA ASP A 142 7.27 25.60 0.92
C ASP A 142 7.57 26.88 0.13
N GLY A 143 6.53 27.57 -0.37
CA GLY A 143 6.67 28.83 -1.08
C GLY A 143 7.26 29.98 -0.25
N ALA A 144 7.32 29.85 1.07
CA ALA A 144 7.93 30.81 1.99
C ALA A 144 9.39 30.44 2.37
N GLY A 145 9.92 29.32 1.87
CA GLY A 145 11.27 28.84 2.15
C GLY A 145 11.39 28.02 3.43
N ASN A 146 10.28 27.61 4.06
CA ASN A 146 10.32 26.74 5.23
C ASN A 146 10.47 25.28 4.80
N LEU A 147 11.31 24.54 5.52
CA LEU A 147 11.51 23.12 5.28
C LEU A 147 10.20 22.34 5.53
N VAL A 148 9.72 21.63 4.51
CA VAL A 148 8.56 20.74 4.64
C VAL A 148 9.01 19.30 4.90
N GLY A 149 9.92 18.78 4.08
CA GLY A 149 10.39 17.41 4.23
C GLY A 149 10.73 16.76 2.89
N ARG A 150 10.61 15.42 2.85
CA ARG A 150 10.86 14.60 1.66
C ARG A 150 9.52 14.14 1.10
N PRO A 151 9.21 14.38 -0.18
CA PRO A 151 7.95 13.95 -0.77
C PRO A 151 7.95 12.44 -1.05
N VAL A 152 6.76 11.90 -1.24
CA VAL A 152 6.53 10.51 -1.68
C VAL A 152 6.20 10.53 -3.17
N LEU A 153 6.97 9.78 -3.94
CA LEU A 153 6.73 9.52 -5.36
C LEU A 153 6.11 8.13 -5.50
N THR A 154 4.94 8.07 -6.09
CA THR A 154 4.28 6.82 -6.48
C THR A 154 4.25 6.74 -8.01
N ILE A 155 4.66 5.63 -8.61
CA ILE A 155 4.62 5.43 -10.07
C ILE A 155 3.89 4.15 -10.43
N LEU A 156 3.31 4.16 -11.61
CA LEU A 156 2.80 2.96 -12.29
C LEU A 156 3.60 2.75 -13.57
N THR A 157 4.23 1.59 -13.69
CA THR A 157 5.04 1.23 -14.86
C THR A 157 4.46 0.03 -15.56
N ASP A 158 4.47 0.04 -16.89
CA ASP A 158 4.12 -1.16 -17.66
C ASP A 158 5.26 -2.17 -17.67
N SER A 159 4.92 -3.43 -17.43
CA SER A 159 5.90 -4.52 -17.30
C SER A 159 6.42 -4.99 -18.65
N PHE A 160 5.55 -5.09 -19.67
CA PHE A 160 5.92 -5.53 -21.01
C PHE A 160 7.01 -4.65 -21.62
N SER A 161 6.86 -3.35 -21.52
CA SER A 161 7.81 -2.36 -22.05
C SER A 161 9.03 -2.12 -21.15
N ASN A 162 9.27 -2.99 -20.17
CA ASN A 162 10.39 -2.93 -19.22
C ASN A 162 10.51 -1.58 -18.50
N GLY A 163 9.35 -1.08 -18.03
CA GLY A 163 9.30 0.08 -17.15
C GLY A 163 8.85 1.38 -17.80
N PHE A 164 8.14 1.36 -18.92
CA PHE A 164 7.44 2.56 -19.40
C PHE A 164 6.55 3.12 -18.29
N VAL A 165 6.80 4.35 -17.87
CA VAL A 165 6.03 5.02 -16.82
C VAL A 165 4.70 5.48 -17.40
N MET A 166 3.61 4.82 -17.00
CA MET A 166 2.26 5.15 -17.43
C MET A 166 1.71 6.38 -16.69
N GLY A 167 2.10 6.56 -15.45
CA GLY A 167 1.72 7.71 -14.64
C GLY A 167 2.48 7.79 -13.33
N TYR A 168 2.33 8.92 -12.64
CA TYR A 168 2.95 9.19 -11.34
C TYR A 168 2.03 10.00 -10.43
N SER A 169 2.35 10.00 -9.15
CA SER A 169 1.81 10.91 -8.14
C SER A 169 2.94 11.38 -7.24
N LEU A 170 3.06 12.67 -7.04
CA LEU A 170 4.02 13.28 -6.11
C LEU A 170 3.25 14.00 -5.00
N THR A 171 3.39 13.53 -3.76
CA THR A 171 2.63 14.00 -2.60
C THR A 171 3.50 14.04 -1.35
N TRP A 172 3.05 14.76 -0.32
CA TRP A 172 3.75 14.77 0.96
C TRP A 172 3.54 13.49 1.77
N GLU A 173 2.43 12.80 1.54
CA GLU A 173 2.07 11.56 2.21
C GLU A 173 1.71 10.49 1.19
N GLY A 174 2.05 9.23 1.49
CA GLY A 174 1.62 8.07 0.71
C GLY A 174 0.15 7.70 0.97
N GLY A 175 -0.21 6.47 0.63
CA GLY A 175 -1.51 5.90 0.95
C GLY A 175 -2.56 6.08 -0.15
N THR A 176 -3.84 5.95 0.23
CA THR A 176 -4.97 5.90 -0.72
C THR A 176 -5.12 7.19 -1.55
N TYR A 177 -4.78 8.35 -0.97
CA TYR A 177 -4.82 9.62 -1.68
C TYR A 177 -3.80 9.68 -2.81
N SER A 178 -2.57 9.27 -2.54
CA SER A 178 -1.51 9.18 -3.55
C SER A 178 -1.88 8.22 -4.68
N LEU A 179 -2.49 7.08 -4.35
CA LEU A 179 -2.96 6.10 -5.34
C LEU A 179 -4.09 6.65 -6.22
N ARG A 180 -5.03 7.39 -5.64
CA ARG A 180 -6.09 8.06 -6.42
C ARG A 180 -5.52 9.06 -7.41
N ASN A 181 -4.60 9.91 -6.96
CA ASN A 181 -3.92 10.87 -7.81
C ASN A 181 -3.11 10.18 -8.91
N LEU A 182 -2.43 9.08 -8.59
CA LEU A 182 -1.74 8.26 -9.56
C LEU A 182 -2.69 7.75 -10.65
N MET A 183 -3.81 7.15 -10.29
CA MET A 183 -4.76 6.59 -11.25
C MET A 183 -5.37 7.68 -12.14
N LEU A 184 -5.68 8.86 -11.57
CA LEU A 184 -6.12 10.02 -12.35
C LEU A 184 -5.05 10.49 -13.33
N ASN A 185 -3.78 10.50 -12.93
CA ASN A 185 -2.68 10.83 -13.81
C ASN A 185 -2.50 9.79 -14.92
N VAL A 186 -2.67 8.49 -14.63
CA VAL A 186 -2.55 7.39 -15.62
C VAL A 186 -3.51 7.58 -16.79
N ILE A 187 -4.76 7.96 -16.52
CA ILE A 187 -5.80 8.16 -17.55
C ILE A 187 -5.83 9.57 -18.14
N ALA A 188 -5.04 10.51 -17.60
CA ALA A 188 -5.00 11.88 -18.08
C ALA A 188 -4.28 11.98 -19.43
N ASP A 189 -4.73 12.91 -20.30
CA ASP A 189 -3.95 13.34 -21.46
C ASP A 189 -2.62 13.96 -20.99
N LYS A 190 -1.51 13.35 -21.36
CA LYS A 190 -0.18 13.75 -20.90
C LYS A 190 0.28 15.08 -21.49
N VAL A 191 -0.20 15.45 -22.66
CA VAL A 191 0.11 16.76 -23.27
C VAL A 191 -0.51 17.88 -22.44
N GLU A 192 -1.81 17.73 -22.12
CA GLU A 192 -2.52 18.68 -21.26
C GLU A 192 -1.97 18.69 -19.82
N TRP A 193 -1.60 17.50 -19.30
CA TRP A 193 -1.00 17.40 -17.98
C TRP A 193 0.33 18.16 -17.89
N CYS A 194 1.27 17.91 -18.81
CA CYS A 194 2.57 18.59 -18.83
C CYS A 194 2.44 20.10 -19.06
N ARG A 195 1.44 20.53 -19.85
CA ARG A 195 1.17 21.95 -20.08
C ARG A 195 0.86 22.73 -18.80
N LYS A 196 0.24 22.10 -17.79
CA LYS A 196 -0.02 22.73 -16.47
C LYS A 196 1.27 23.15 -15.77
N PHE A 197 2.37 22.46 -16.04
CA PHE A 197 3.70 22.75 -15.48
C PHE A 197 4.59 23.59 -16.43
N GLY A 198 4.02 24.07 -17.55
CA GLY A 198 4.76 24.82 -18.57
C GLY A 198 5.67 23.94 -19.44
N ILE A 199 5.47 22.62 -19.43
CA ILE A 199 6.25 21.68 -20.23
C ILE A 199 5.45 21.29 -21.48
N PHE A 200 6.02 21.56 -22.65
CA PHE A 200 5.39 21.28 -23.93
C PHE A 200 5.98 20.00 -24.53
N ILE A 201 5.13 19.02 -24.75
CA ILE A 201 5.50 17.71 -25.31
C ILE A 201 4.63 17.37 -26.50
N GLU A 202 5.15 16.49 -27.37
CA GLU A 202 4.37 15.81 -28.39
C GLU A 202 3.78 14.52 -27.79
N ARG A 203 2.56 14.14 -28.24
CA ARG A 203 1.87 12.96 -27.74
C ARG A 203 2.75 11.69 -27.79
N LYS A 204 3.55 11.52 -28.85
CA LYS A 204 4.46 10.38 -29.02
C LYS A 204 5.55 10.25 -27.93
N GLN A 205 5.81 11.32 -27.14
CA GLN A 205 6.83 11.28 -26.11
C GLN A 205 6.31 10.61 -24.83
N TRP A 206 4.98 10.67 -24.61
CA TRP A 206 4.34 10.01 -23.47
C TRP A 206 2.87 9.74 -23.77
N ASP A 207 2.59 8.70 -24.55
CA ASP A 207 1.23 8.33 -24.96
C ASP A 207 0.64 7.24 -24.04
N SER A 208 0.17 7.66 -22.87
CA SER A 208 -0.52 6.82 -21.91
C SER A 208 -1.75 7.55 -21.38
N ASP A 209 -2.93 7.11 -21.78
CA ASP A 209 -4.24 7.67 -21.42
C ASP A 209 -5.27 6.59 -21.03
N ARG A 210 -4.83 5.33 -20.92
CA ARG A 210 -5.65 4.17 -20.55
C ARG A 210 -5.08 3.45 -19.34
N MET A 211 -5.95 2.78 -18.60
CA MET A 211 -5.57 2.02 -17.40
C MET A 211 -5.15 0.60 -17.76
N PRO A 212 -4.13 0.03 -17.10
CA PRO A 212 -3.82 -1.40 -17.28
C PRO A 212 -4.92 -2.27 -16.65
N SER A 213 -5.25 -3.38 -17.31
CA SER A 213 -6.24 -4.34 -16.78
C SER A 213 -5.72 -5.16 -15.60
N VAL A 214 -4.41 -5.24 -15.42
CA VAL A 214 -3.76 -5.90 -14.29
C VAL A 214 -2.86 -4.92 -13.59
N ILE A 215 -3.04 -4.75 -12.28
CA ILE A 215 -2.15 -3.97 -11.43
C ILE A 215 -1.50 -4.89 -10.42
N VAL A 216 -0.18 -4.89 -10.42
CA VAL A 216 0.67 -5.66 -9.51
C VAL A 216 1.22 -4.73 -8.46
N SER A 217 1.00 -5.07 -7.19
CA SER A 217 1.51 -4.31 -6.05
C SER A 217 2.16 -5.23 -5.02
N ASP A 218 2.88 -4.64 -4.07
CA ASP A 218 3.29 -5.38 -2.88
C ASP A 218 2.14 -5.50 -1.87
N MET A 219 2.46 -6.11 -0.71
CA MET A 219 1.49 -6.26 0.37
C MET A 219 1.41 -5.02 1.28
N GLY A 220 1.74 -3.82 0.79
CA GLY A 220 1.61 -2.56 1.53
C GLY A 220 0.18 -2.33 2.04
N SER A 221 0.04 -1.62 3.15
CA SER A 221 -1.27 -1.38 3.78
C SER A 221 -2.21 -0.58 2.88
N GLU A 222 -1.67 0.36 2.12
CA GLU A 222 -2.40 1.20 1.17
C GLU A 222 -3.03 0.40 0.03
N TYR A 223 -2.32 -0.62 -0.48
CA TYR A 223 -2.80 -1.49 -1.56
C TYR A 223 -3.84 -2.53 -1.09
N LYS A 224 -3.89 -2.79 0.22
CA LYS A 224 -4.90 -3.65 0.85
C LYS A 224 -6.12 -2.86 1.33
N SER A 225 -6.13 -1.55 1.18
CA SER A 225 -7.26 -0.73 1.62
C SER A 225 -8.52 -1.11 0.84
N SER A 226 -9.65 -1.15 1.53
CA SER A 226 -10.95 -1.40 0.89
C SER A 226 -11.26 -0.38 -0.20
N THR A 227 -10.79 0.86 -0.04
CA THR A 227 -10.99 1.93 -1.02
C THR A 227 -10.22 1.68 -2.31
N PHE A 228 -8.95 1.20 -2.23
CA PHE A 228 -8.18 0.91 -3.44
C PHE A 228 -8.68 -0.38 -4.13
N SER A 229 -9.13 -1.38 -3.36
CA SER A 229 -9.68 -2.61 -3.94
C SER A 229 -10.94 -2.37 -4.79
N GLN A 230 -11.62 -1.24 -4.60
CA GLN A 230 -12.79 -0.85 -5.42
C GLN A 230 -12.42 -0.65 -6.91
N ILE A 231 -11.15 -0.44 -7.25
CA ILE A 231 -10.71 -0.33 -8.65
C ILE A 231 -11.02 -1.59 -9.47
N THR A 232 -11.23 -2.73 -8.80
CA THR A 232 -11.66 -3.98 -9.46
C THR A 232 -13.05 -3.87 -10.10
N GLU A 233 -13.89 -2.93 -9.64
CA GLU A 233 -15.19 -2.66 -10.24
C GLU A 233 -15.09 -2.05 -11.64
N LEU A 234 -13.94 -1.45 -11.97
CA LEU A 234 -13.61 -0.94 -13.31
C LEU A 234 -13.05 -2.01 -14.25
N GLY A 235 -13.03 -3.29 -13.82
CA GLY A 235 -12.46 -4.38 -14.59
C GLY A 235 -10.96 -4.60 -14.39
N VAL A 236 -10.34 -3.91 -13.43
CA VAL A 236 -8.92 -4.06 -13.10
C VAL A 236 -8.71 -5.25 -12.17
N THR A 237 -7.78 -6.12 -12.50
CA THR A 237 -7.35 -7.22 -11.63
C THR A 237 -6.18 -6.77 -10.75
N LEU A 238 -6.31 -6.89 -9.43
CA LEU A 238 -5.23 -6.60 -8.48
C LEU A 238 -4.48 -7.87 -8.11
N ILE A 239 -3.17 -7.88 -8.32
CA ILE A 239 -2.28 -8.97 -7.92
C ILE A 239 -1.33 -8.47 -6.83
N ASN A 240 -1.47 -9.03 -5.63
CA ASN A 240 -0.56 -8.77 -4.53
C ASN A 240 0.59 -9.78 -4.53
N LEU A 241 1.80 -9.31 -4.71
CA LEU A 241 2.99 -10.16 -4.72
C LEU A 241 3.29 -10.72 -3.33
N PRO A 242 3.75 -11.99 -3.25
CA PRO A 242 4.20 -12.55 -2.00
C PRO A 242 5.42 -11.81 -1.47
N ALA A 243 5.49 -11.66 -0.14
CA ALA A 243 6.61 -11.03 0.53
C ALA A 243 7.94 -11.77 0.21
N LEU A 244 9.06 -11.04 0.17
CA LEU A 244 10.41 -11.56 -0.07
C LEU A 244 10.67 -12.08 -1.51
N ARG A 245 9.92 -11.58 -2.49
CA ARG A 245 10.15 -11.83 -3.91
C ARG A 245 10.46 -10.53 -4.68
N PRO A 246 11.60 -9.89 -4.42
CA PRO A 246 11.94 -8.60 -5.01
C PRO A 246 12.10 -8.67 -6.53
N GLU A 247 12.44 -9.85 -7.08
CA GLU A 247 12.58 -10.04 -8.52
C GLU A 247 11.30 -9.73 -9.30
N LEU A 248 10.14 -9.92 -8.68
CA LEU A 248 8.84 -9.63 -9.30
C LEU A 248 8.51 -8.12 -9.31
N LYS A 249 9.25 -7.29 -8.56
CA LYS A 249 9.14 -5.82 -8.50
C LYS A 249 10.34 -5.09 -9.11
N SER A 250 11.32 -5.83 -9.61
CA SER A 250 12.59 -5.27 -10.07
C SER A 250 12.44 -4.15 -11.10
N ILE A 251 11.39 -4.19 -11.93
CA ILE A 251 11.13 -3.19 -12.98
C ILE A 251 10.78 -1.84 -12.36
N VAL A 252 9.80 -1.78 -11.46
CA VAL A 252 9.38 -0.51 -10.84
C VAL A 252 10.44 0.04 -9.90
N GLU A 253 11.12 -0.83 -9.12
CA GLU A 253 12.24 -0.43 -8.26
C GLU A 253 13.41 0.16 -9.09
N ARG A 254 13.75 -0.47 -10.22
CA ARG A 254 14.76 0.02 -11.14
C ARG A 254 14.33 1.36 -11.77
N SER A 255 13.05 1.54 -12.09
CA SER A 255 12.52 2.79 -12.62
C SER A 255 12.70 3.94 -11.62
N PHE A 256 12.44 3.76 -10.33
CA PHE A 256 12.74 4.76 -9.31
C PHE A 256 14.22 5.13 -9.24
N GLN A 257 15.09 4.14 -9.25
CA GLN A 257 16.54 4.37 -9.22
C GLN A 257 17.00 5.19 -10.44
N LEU A 258 16.44 4.92 -11.61
CA LEU A 258 16.78 5.63 -12.84
C LEU A 258 16.20 7.05 -12.85
N LEU A 259 14.94 7.25 -12.44
CA LEU A 259 14.31 8.56 -12.40
C LEU A 259 15.03 9.50 -11.42
N GLN A 260 15.28 9.04 -10.20
CA GLN A 260 15.98 9.86 -9.20
C GLN A 260 17.49 9.96 -9.51
N GLY A 261 18.10 8.90 -10.00
CA GLY A 261 19.52 8.86 -10.35
C GLY A 261 19.91 9.78 -11.49
N SER A 262 19.04 9.95 -12.50
CA SER A 262 19.27 10.87 -13.62
C SER A 262 19.30 12.33 -13.18
N ALA A 263 18.50 12.72 -12.20
CA ALA A 263 18.46 14.06 -11.64
C ALA A 263 19.51 14.33 -10.56
N LYS A 264 20.01 13.28 -9.89
CA LYS A 264 20.94 13.38 -8.76
C LYS A 264 22.13 14.32 -8.99
N PRO A 265 22.93 14.23 -10.09
CA PRO A 265 24.11 15.08 -10.27
C PRO A 265 23.80 16.58 -10.24
N TYR A 266 22.58 16.96 -10.63
CA TYR A 266 22.14 18.35 -10.72
C TYR A 266 21.49 18.87 -9.44
N LEU A 267 21.16 17.97 -8.49
CA LEU A 267 20.41 18.29 -7.27
C LEU A 267 21.25 18.15 -5.99
N MET A 268 22.52 17.79 -6.08
CA MET A 268 23.37 17.55 -4.92
C MET A 268 23.43 18.75 -3.95
N ASP A 269 23.47 19.98 -4.47
CA ASP A 269 23.51 21.22 -3.66
C ASP A 269 22.12 21.77 -3.31
N TYR A 270 21.06 21.06 -3.68
CA TYR A 270 19.67 21.49 -3.53
C TYR A 270 18.87 20.59 -2.58
N GLY A 271 19.54 20.02 -1.56
CA GLY A 271 18.87 19.20 -0.54
C GLY A 271 18.77 17.72 -0.89
N TYR A 272 19.49 17.26 -1.93
CA TYR A 272 19.53 15.84 -2.30
C TYR A 272 20.28 15.00 -1.25
N VAL A 273 19.71 13.89 -0.81
CA VAL A 273 20.25 13.01 0.23
C VAL A 273 21.07 11.90 -0.40
N ASP A 274 22.37 11.88 -0.13
CA ASP A 274 23.24 10.81 -0.66
C ASP A 274 23.32 9.59 0.28
N ARG A 275 23.92 8.51 -0.22
CA ARG A 275 24.09 7.21 0.49
C ARG A 275 24.89 7.31 1.79
N ASP A 276 25.57 8.39 2.02
CA ASP A 276 26.35 8.65 3.24
C ASP A 276 25.52 9.29 4.38
N ALA A 277 24.25 9.62 4.15
CA ALA A 277 23.37 10.29 5.11
C ALA A 277 23.34 9.67 6.52
N GLY A 278 23.61 8.36 6.62
CA GLY A 278 23.73 7.66 7.91
C GLY A 278 25.12 7.66 8.54
N LYS A 279 26.14 8.26 7.91
CA LYS A 279 27.49 8.29 8.43
C LYS A 279 27.69 9.43 9.42
N ARG A 280 28.60 9.24 10.38
CA ARG A 280 28.85 10.20 11.49
C ARG A 280 29.23 11.62 11.05
N LEU A 281 29.77 11.82 9.85
CA LEU A 281 30.22 13.11 9.31
C LEU A 281 29.42 13.51 8.05
N ALA A 282 28.24 12.93 7.82
CA ALA A 282 27.39 13.32 6.70
C ALA A 282 26.92 14.78 6.86
N PRO A 283 26.87 15.55 5.77
CA PRO A 283 26.33 16.90 5.81
C PRO A 283 24.83 16.89 6.16
N ASP A 284 24.36 17.98 6.75
CA ASP A 284 22.93 18.17 6.95
C ASP A 284 22.27 18.62 5.63
N TYR A 285 21.80 17.66 4.85
CA TYR A 285 21.17 17.90 3.54
C TYR A 285 19.96 18.83 3.58
N ARG A 286 19.32 18.99 4.74
CA ARG A 286 18.17 19.91 4.93
C ARG A 286 18.55 21.35 4.66
N LYS A 287 19.79 21.74 4.96
CA LYS A 287 20.31 23.10 4.76
C LYS A 287 20.44 23.48 3.28
N GLY A 288 20.54 22.50 2.40
CA GLY A 288 20.59 22.70 0.96
C GLY A 288 19.22 22.79 0.29
N ALA A 289 18.13 22.49 1.01
CA ALA A 289 16.79 22.49 0.44
C ALA A 289 16.38 23.90 -0.05
N LYS A 290 15.99 23.99 -1.34
CA LYS A 290 15.59 25.24 -2.00
C LYS A 290 14.40 25.07 -2.93
N LEU A 291 14.16 23.84 -3.40
CA LEU A 291 13.11 23.56 -4.37
C LEU A 291 11.77 23.36 -3.66
N THR A 292 10.71 23.85 -4.29
CA THR A 292 9.33 23.53 -3.90
C THR A 292 8.91 22.17 -4.48
N ILE A 293 7.77 21.64 -4.06
CA ILE A 293 7.22 20.40 -4.62
C ILE A 293 6.90 20.57 -6.11
N GLU A 294 6.42 21.75 -6.51
CA GLU A 294 6.12 22.06 -7.94
C GLU A 294 7.39 22.09 -8.79
N ASP A 295 8.49 22.65 -8.27
CA ASP A 295 9.77 22.64 -8.98
C ASP A 295 10.30 21.23 -9.15
N TYR A 296 10.22 20.42 -8.08
CA TYR A 296 10.67 19.04 -8.14
C TYR A 296 9.76 18.17 -9.02
N GLU A 297 8.46 18.47 -9.08
CA GLU A 297 7.53 17.79 -10.00
C GLU A 297 7.92 18.01 -11.46
N LYS A 298 8.36 19.20 -11.84
CA LYS A 298 8.92 19.45 -13.18
C LYS A 298 10.15 18.61 -13.46
N VAL A 299 11.04 18.43 -12.45
CA VAL A 299 12.21 17.55 -12.58
C VAL A 299 11.77 16.12 -12.80
N ILE A 300 10.79 15.63 -12.06
CA ILE A 300 10.24 14.26 -12.22
C ILE A 300 9.62 14.08 -13.61
N ILE A 301 8.83 15.05 -14.10
CA ILE A 301 8.25 14.99 -15.45
C ILE A 301 9.35 14.88 -16.52
N HIS A 302 10.39 15.70 -16.46
CA HIS A 302 11.51 15.63 -17.40
C HIS A 302 12.27 14.29 -17.29
N SER A 303 12.44 13.78 -16.09
CA SER A 303 13.06 12.46 -15.85
C SER A 303 12.22 11.34 -16.46
N ILE A 304 10.90 11.39 -16.34
CA ILE A 304 9.97 10.43 -16.96
C ILE A 304 10.03 10.53 -18.49
N LEU A 305 10.03 11.72 -19.04
CA LEU A 305 10.13 11.92 -20.49
C LEU A 305 11.42 11.33 -21.05
N TYR A 306 12.56 11.58 -20.39
CA TYR A 306 13.83 10.98 -20.76
C TYR A 306 13.79 9.45 -20.63
N HIS A 307 13.30 8.92 -19.50
CA HIS A 307 13.19 7.48 -19.22
C HIS A 307 12.33 6.77 -20.28
N ASN A 308 11.17 7.35 -20.63
CA ASN A 308 10.24 6.74 -21.57
C ASN A 308 10.74 6.80 -23.02
N SER A 309 11.34 7.92 -23.43
CA SER A 309 11.57 8.22 -24.86
C SER A 309 13.03 8.14 -25.32
N GLN A 310 14.00 8.12 -24.40
CA GLN A 310 15.42 8.20 -24.75
C GLN A 310 16.31 7.15 -24.08
N ARG A 311 15.82 6.48 -23.01
CA ARG A 311 16.55 5.39 -22.39
C ARG A 311 16.61 4.18 -23.30
N ILE A 312 17.81 3.71 -23.60
CA ILE A 312 18.04 2.52 -24.42
C ILE A 312 17.88 1.26 -23.54
N LEU A 313 17.12 0.30 -24.03
CA LEU A 313 16.93 -1.02 -23.43
C LEU A 313 17.81 -2.04 -24.19
N GLU A 314 19.10 -2.14 -23.80
CA GLU A 314 20.11 -2.96 -24.50
C GLU A 314 19.77 -4.46 -24.47
N ASP A 315 19.26 -4.95 -23.33
CA ASP A 315 18.96 -6.37 -23.09
C ASP A 315 17.47 -6.72 -23.27
N TYR A 316 16.68 -5.90 -23.99
CA TYR A 316 15.27 -6.21 -24.18
C TYR A 316 15.12 -7.41 -25.13
N PRO A 317 14.30 -8.42 -24.77
CA PRO A 317 14.12 -9.64 -25.56
C PRO A 317 13.16 -9.37 -26.75
N TYR A 318 13.71 -9.00 -27.88
CA TYR A 318 12.96 -8.76 -29.11
C TYR A 318 12.35 -10.05 -29.69
N THR A 319 11.08 -9.98 -30.08
CA THR A 319 10.46 -11.03 -30.91
C THR A 319 10.77 -10.82 -32.39
N GLU A 320 10.56 -11.84 -33.21
CA GLU A 320 10.74 -11.74 -34.67
C GLU A 320 9.89 -10.61 -35.28
N ASP A 321 8.64 -10.46 -34.81
CA ASP A 321 7.72 -9.42 -35.28
C ASP A 321 8.21 -8.01 -34.90
N MET A 322 8.80 -7.83 -33.72
CA MET A 322 9.39 -6.56 -33.29
C MET A 322 10.61 -6.19 -34.15
N LEU A 323 11.42 -7.18 -34.50
CA LEU A 323 12.57 -6.99 -35.40
C LEU A 323 12.11 -6.63 -36.82
N ALA A 324 11.10 -7.32 -37.33
CA ALA A 324 10.51 -7.04 -38.64
C ALA A 324 9.88 -5.64 -38.68
N ALA A 325 9.24 -5.20 -37.60
CA ALA A 325 8.68 -3.85 -37.46
C ALA A 325 9.70 -2.77 -37.14
N GLN A 326 10.98 -3.11 -36.97
CA GLN A 326 12.07 -2.20 -36.62
C GLN A 326 11.75 -1.35 -35.36
N VAL A 327 11.16 -1.95 -34.33
CA VAL A 327 10.82 -1.29 -33.08
C VAL A 327 12.07 -0.73 -32.43
N LYS A 328 12.08 0.55 -32.07
CA LYS A 328 13.23 1.19 -31.43
C LYS A 328 13.36 0.69 -29.97
N PRO A 329 14.60 0.59 -29.44
CA PRO A 329 14.86 0.07 -28.09
C PRO A 329 14.57 1.09 -26.98
N TYR A 330 13.41 1.75 -27.06
CA TYR A 330 12.95 2.69 -26.04
C TYR A 330 11.64 2.20 -25.41
N PRO A 331 11.42 2.40 -24.10
CA PRO A 331 10.19 1.98 -23.43
C PRO A 331 8.92 2.42 -24.13
N ASN A 332 8.84 3.68 -24.58
CA ASN A 332 7.67 4.19 -25.30
C ASN A 332 7.45 3.52 -26.67
N SER A 333 8.52 3.23 -27.41
CA SER A 333 8.42 2.59 -28.73
C SER A 333 7.93 1.16 -28.61
N ILE A 334 8.39 0.44 -27.58
CA ILE A 334 7.96 -0.92 -27.26
C ILE A 334 6.51 -0.92 -26.77
N PHE A 335 6.16 0.02 -25.90
CA PHE A 335 4.78 0.20 -25.41
C PHE A 335 3.82 0.51 -26.57
N GLU A 336 4.17 1.43 -27.47
CA GLU A 336 3.40 1.78 -28.65
C GLU A 336 3.22 0.61 -29.62
N TRP A 337 4.26 -0.21 -29.79
CA TRP A 337 4.16 -1.41 -30.59
C TRP A 337 3.21 -2.42 -29.93
N GLY A 338 3.37 -2.65 -28.63
CA GLY A 338 2.54 -3.58 -27.87
C GLY A 338 1.08 -3.17 -27.77
N LYS A 339 0.76 -1.85 -27.78
CA LYS A 339 -0.63 -1.34 -27.82
C LYS A 339 -1.39 -1.77 -29.09
N LYS A 340 -0.68 -2.06 -30.16
CA LYS A 340 -1.24 -2.44 -31.46
C LYS A 340 -1.38 -3.94 -31.64
N GLN A 341 -0.85 -4.73 -30.72
CA GLN A 341 -0.90 -6.18 -30.80
C GLN A 341 -2.21 -6.75 -30.26
N ASP A 342 -2.60 -7.89 -30.79
CA ASP A 342 -3.70 -8.68 -30.25
C ASP A 342 -3.34 -9.08 -28.80
N GLY A 343 -4.27 -8.90 -27.86
CA GLY A 343 -4.02 -9.17 -26.43
C GLY A 343 -3.52 -7.95 -25.63
N CYS A 344 -3.53 -6.75 -26.20
CA CYS A 344 -3.36 -5.53 -25.42
C CYS A 344 -4.45 -5.43 -24.34
N ASN A 345 -4.03 -5.36 -23.09
CA ASN A 345 -4.91 -5.38 -21.92
C ASN A 345 -5.02 -3.99 -21.27
N LEU A 346 -5.32 -2.97 -22.05
CA LEU A 346 -5.61 -1.61 -21.55
C LEU A 346 -7.11 -1.36 -21.55
N ILE A 347 -7.59 -0.70 -20.49
CA ILE A 347 -9.01 -0.39 -20.27
C ILE A 347 -9.24 1.11 -20.41
N ASP A 348 -10.29 1.48 -21.14
CA ASP A 348 -10.77 2.86 -21.18
C ASP A 348 -11.63 3.15 -19.94
N VAL A 349 -11.23 4.15 -19.16
CA VAL A 349 -11.93 4.58 -17.93
C VAL A 349 -12.06 6.09 -17.95
N THR A 350 -13.25 6.60 -17.74
CA THR A 350 -13.45 8.04 -17.64
C THR A 350 -13.01 8.58 -16.27
N PRO A 351 -12.53 9.84 -16.19
CA PRO A 351 -12.18 10.45 -14.91
C PRO A 351 -13.32 10.44 -13.89
N ARG A 352 -14.56 10.58 -14.34
CA ARG A 352 -15.74 10.53 -13.48
C ARG A 352 -15.95 9.14 -12.85
N GLU A 353 -15.91 8.10 -13.66
CA GLU A 353 -16.03 6.70 -13.17
C GLU A 353 -14.93 6.39 -12.16
N LEU A 354 -13.69 6.74 -12.50
CA LEU A 354 -12.55 6.51 -11.62
C LEU A 354 -12.69 7.23 -10.27
N ILE A 355 -13.04 8.53 -10.29
CA ILE A 355 -13.21 9.32 -9.07
C ILE A 355 -14.29 8.71 -8.20
N LEU A 356 -15.47 8.42 -8.77
CA LEU A 356 -16.60 7.90 -8.03
C LEU A 356 -16.32 6.50 -7.46
N THR A 357 -15.64 5.65 -8.23
CA THR A 357 -15.25 4.32 -7.78
C THR A 357 -14.25 4.38 -6.62
N LEU A 358 -13.29 5.29 -6.65
CA LEU A 358 -12.25 5.40 -5.60
C LEU A 358 -12.64 6.31 -4.42
N LEU A 359 -13.87 6.83 -4.35
CA LEU A 359 -14.34 7.51 -3.16
C LEU A 359 -14.52 6.52 -1.99
N PRO A 360 -14.18 6.92 -0.75
CA PRO A 360 -14.49 6.12 0.42
C PRO A 360 -15.99 5.91 0.55
N ARG A 361 -16.39 4.71 1.02
CA ARG A 361 -17.79 4.29 1.16
C ARG A 361 -18.18 4.20 2.60
N ILE A 362 -19.41 4.57 2.88
CA ILE A 362 -19.99 4.52 4.21
C ILE A 362 -21.43 4.02 4.15
N LYS A 363 -21.86 3.37 5.22
CA LYS A 363 -23.26 2.99 5.41
C LYS A 363 -24.08 4.19 5.81
N GLY A 364 -25.23 4.35 5.18
CA GLY A 364 -26.27 5.30 5.51
C GLY A 364 -27.61 4.59 5.67
N ARG A 365 -28.62 5.34 6.07
CA ARG A 365 -29.97 4.83 6.23
C ARG A 365 -31.00 5.84 5.74
N PHE A 366 -31.93 5.40 4.96
CA PHE A 366 -33.07 6.21 4.58
C PHE A 366 -33.98 6.46 5.80
N THR A 367 -34.43 7.68 5.96
CA THR A 367 -35.36 8.11 7.02
C THR A 367 -36.39 9.03 6.39
N ARG A 368 -37.50 9.22 7.05
CA ARG A 368 -38.55 10.22 6.63
C ARG A 368 -38.00 11.65 6.46
N ARG A 369 -36.78 11.91 6.95
CA ARG A 369 -36.14 13.25 6.91
C ARG A 369 -35.00 13.33 5.89
N GLY A 370 -34.82 12.31 5.06
CA GLY A 370 -33.74 12.20 4.10
C GLY A 370 -32.82 10.99 4.33
N LEU A 371 -31.83 10.78 3.47
CA LEU A 371 -30.79 9.79 3.64
C LEU A 371 -29.80 10.27 4.71
N LEU A 372 -29.71 9.54 5.81
CA LEU A 372 -28.85 9.86 6.94
C LEU A 372 -27.47 9.21 6.74
N VAL A 373 -26.42 10.03 6.65
CA VAL A 373 -25.02 9.60 6.54
C VAL A 373 -24.16 10.46 7.47
N MET A 374 -23.40 9.86 8.37
CA MET A 374 -22.56 10.57 9.38
C MET A 374 -23.31 11.66 10.18
N GLY A 375 -24.59 11.42 10.48
CA GLY A 375 -25.41 12.40 11.20
C GLY A 375 -25.91 13.59 10.37
N LEU A 376 -25.61 13.61 9.06
CA LEU A 376 -26.11 14.58 8.10
C LEU A 376 -27.21 13.99 7.24
N ARG A 377 -28.11 14.83 6.75
CA ARG A 377 -29.28 14.43 5.95
C ARG A 377 -29.09 14.91 4.52
N TYR A 378 -29.40 14.03 3.59
CA TYR A 378 -29.24 14.24 2.16
C TYR A 378 -30.54 13.92 1.41
N ASP A 379 -30.73 14.61 0.29
CA ASP A 379 -31.86 14.38 -0.62
C ASP A 379 -31.38 14.39 -2.07
N SER A 380 -32.09 13.71 -2.94
CA SER A 380 -31.83 13.65 -4.37
C SER A 380 -33.03 14.10 -5.17
N LYS A 381 -32.74 14.87 -6.22
CA LYS A 381 -33.75 15.27 -7.21
C LYS A 381 -33.67 14.45 -8.52
N GLU A 382 -32.70 13.52 -8.60
CA GLU A 382 -32.47 12.74 -9.81
C GLU A 382 -33.45 11.56 -9.94
N LYS A 383 -33.89 10.99 -8.82
CA LYS A 383 -34.79 9.84 -8.79
C LYS A 383 -35.74 9.96 -7.58
N ASP A 384 -36.93 9.42 -7.70
CA ASP A 384 -37.89 9.32 -6.55
C ASP A 384 -37.48 8.18 -5.61
N PHE A 385 -37.22 8.51 -4.36
CA PHE A 385 -36.86 7.60 -3.27
C PHE A 385 -37.94 7.56 -2.18
N THR A 386 -39.19 7.95 -2.49
CA THR A 386 -40.29 8.03 -1.51
C THR A 386 -40.49 6.74 -0.75
N GLU A 387 -40.50 5.59 -1.43
CA GLU A 387 -40.63 4.28 -0.79
C GLU A 387 -39.43 3.96 0.13
N ASP A 388 -38.19 4.31 -0.28
CA ASP A 388 -37.00 4.11 0.54
C ASP A 388 -37.01 4.96 1.80
N TYR A 389 -37.48 6.21 1.71
CA TYR A 389 -37.66 7.09 2.87
C TYR A 389 -38.70 6.57 3.84
N LEU A 390 -39.75 5.90 3.35
CA LEU A 390 -40.85 5.35 4.19
C LEU A 390 -40.43 4.01 4.83
N THR A 391 -39.76 3.14 4.11
CA THR A 391 -39.33 1.82 4.59
C THR A 391 -38.11 1.88 5.50
N GLY A 392 -37.30 2.91 5.38
CA GLY A 392 -36.09 3.07 6.18
C GLY A 392 -34.97 2.12 5.79
N ARG A 393 -34.81 1.87 4.49
CA ARG A 393 -33.79 0.98 3.91
C ARG A 393 -32.36 1.44 4.26
N ASP A 394 -31.48 0.47 4.52
CA ASP A 394 -30.03 0.73 4.61
C ASP A 394 -29.44 0.96 3.21
N ALA A 395 -28.45 1.83 3.13
CA ALA A 395 -27.83 2.25 1.89
C ALA A 395 -26.31 2.35 2.04
N VAL A 396 -25.59 2.29 0.93
CA VAL A 396 -24.16 2.57 0.88
C VAL A 396 -23.93 3.82 0.04
N ALA A 397 -23.24 4.80 0.59
CA ALA A 397 -22.91 6.03 -0.09
C ALA A 397 -21.40 6.23 -0.22
N ALA A 398 -20.97 6.72 -1.38
CA ALA A 398 -19.62 7.22 -1.60
C ALA A 398 -19.58 8.71 -1.28
N TYR A 399 -18.50 9.17 -0.62
CA TYR A 399 -18.38 10.56 -0.18
C TYR A 399 -16.97 11.11 -0.38
N ASN A 400 -16.89 12.42 -0.60
CA ASN A 400 -15.62 13.13 -0.57
C ASN A 400 -15.34 13.61 0.87
N PRO A 401 -14.24 13.19 1.53
CA PRO A 401 -13.92 13.64 2.89
C PRO A 401 -13.78 15.16 3.03
N GLU A 402 -13.36 15.85 1.97
CA GLU A 402 -13.12 17.29 1.96
C GLU A 402 -14.40 18.14 1.78
N SER A 403 -15.52 17.52 1.45
CA SER A 403 -16.79 18.24 1.23
C SER A 403 -17.98 17.41 1.67
N SER A 404 -18.81 17.97 2.55
CA SER A 404 -20.08 17.37 2.97
C SER A 404 -21.27 17.74 2.09
N ASP A 405 -21.11 18.60 1.08
CA ASP A 405 -22.22 19.10 0.27
C ASP A 405 -22.90 18.04 -0.58
N VAL A 406 -22.13 17.04 -1.04
CA VAL A 406 -22.60 16.01 -1.96
C VAL A 406 -22.07 14.64 -1.55
N ILE A 407 -22.95 13.67 -1.59
CA ILE A 407 -22.63 12.24 -1.52
C ILE A 407 -23.23 11.53 -2.73
N TYR A 408 -22.77 10.33 -3.01
CA TYR A 408 -23.28 9.52 -4.11
C TYR A 408 -23.79 8.18 -3.57
N LEU A 409 -25.08 7.96 -3.69
CA LEU A 409 -25.69 6.65 -3.39
C LEU A 409 -25.21 5.64 -4.45
N ILE A 410 -24.77 4.48 -3.98
CA ILE A 410 -24.38 3.37 -4.86
C ILE A 410 -25.55 2.42 -4.99
N GLU A 411 -26.11 2.32 -6.18
CA GLU A 411 -27.24 1.44 -6.47
C GLU A 411 -27.06 0.73 -7.81
N HIS A 412 -27.00 -0.59 -7.81
CA HIS A 412 -26.83 -1.45 -9.01
C HIS A 412 -25.61 -1.09 -9.89
N GLY A 413 -24.55 -0.54 -9.29
CA GLY A 413 -23.35 -0.08 -10.01
C GLY A 413 -23.40 1.38 -10.46
N ASP A 414 -24.53 2.05 -10.31
CA ASP A 414 -24.68 3.47 -10.60
C ASP A 414 -24.43 4.34 -9.38
N PHE A 415 -24.03 5.59 -9.64
CA PHE A 415 -23.78 6.62 -8.63
C PHE A 415 -24.82 7.74 -8.76
N ILE A 416 -25.77 7.77 -7.82
CA ILE A 416 -26.85 8.76 -7.79
C ILE A 416 -26.49 9.88 -6.83
N LYS A 417 -26.52 11.11 -7.31
CA LYS A 417 -26.13 12.29 -6.54
C LYS A 417 -27.19 12.66 -5.49
N PHE A 418 -26.73 12.83 -4.25
CA PHE A 418 -27.51 13.34 -3.13
C PHE A 418 -26.88 14.64 -2.62
N GLN A 419 -27.69 15.64 -2.35
CA GLN A 419 -27.28 16.96 -1.86
C GLN A 419 -27.58 17.12 -0.38
N LEU A 420 -26.73 17.82 0.33
CA LEU A 420 -26.91 18.15 1.75
C LEU A 420 -28.16 19.00 1.97
N ILE A 421 -28.99 18.60 2.92
CA ILE A 421 -30.20 19.35 3.31
C ILE A 421 -29.83 20.47 4.30
N GLU A 422 -28.90 20.19 5.23
CA GLU A 422 -28.52 21.14 6.28
C GLU A 422 -27.55 22.21 5.78
N SER A 423 -28.06 23.36 5.36
CA SER A 423 -27.25 24.48 4.83
C SER A 423 -26.14 24.98 5.78
N ARG A 424 -26.33 24.82 7.11
CA ARG A 424 -25.32 25.21 8.12
C ARG A 424 -23.97 24.50 7.98
N PHE A 425 -23.94 23.36 7.31
CA PHE A 425 -22.74 22.58 7.07
C PHE A 425 -22.21 22.70 5.63
N SER A 426 -22.88 23.48 4.79
CA SER A 426 -22.45 23.69 3.40
C SER A 426 -21.06 24.31 3.32
N GLY A 427 -20.24 23.82 2.39
CA GLY A 427 -18.86 24.24 2.17
C GLY A 427 -17.86 23.72 3.22
N LYS A 428 -18.26 22.79 4.09
CA LYS A 428 -17.41 22.21 5.15
C LYS A 428 -17.02 20.78 4.82
N GLY A 429 -15.81 20.38 5.24
CA GLY A 429 -15.37 18.99 5.21
C GLY A 429 -16.02 18.16 6.33
N PHE A 430 -16.07 16.83 6.15
CA PHE A 430 -16.64 15.93 7.19
C PHE A 430 -15.90 15.99 8.52
N ALA A 431 -14.59 16.27 8.53
CA ALA A 431 -13.82 16.45 9.76
C ALA A 431 -14.27 17.68 10.55
N GLU A 432 -14.50 18.81 9.87
CA GLU A 432 -15.01 20.04 10.49
C GLU A 432 -16.43 19.87 11.02
N VAL A 433 -17.29 19.21 10.23
CA VAL A 433 -18.66 18.90 10.64
C VAL A 433 -18.67 18.06 11.91
N LYS A 434 -17.82 17.03 11.98
CA LYS A 434 -17.67 16.18 13.15
C LYS A 434 -17.24 16.99 14.38
N GLN A 435 -16.25 17.87 14.25
CA GLN A 435 -15.82 18.75 15.35
C GLN A 435 -16.99 19.62 15.85
N MET A 436 -17.79 20.19 14.93
CA MET A 436 -18.97 20.97 15.31
C MET A 436 -20.02 20.13 16.04
N GLN A 437 -20.27 18.91 15.57
CA GLN A 437 -21.21 17.97 16.22
C GLN A 437 -20.72 17.55 17.61
N ASP A 438 -19.45 17.25 17.77
CA ASP A 438 -18.84 16.87 19.05
C ASP A 438 -18.88 18.05 20.05
N ALA A 439 -18.60 19.27 19.59
CA ALA A 439 -18.73 20.48 20.41
C ALA A 439 -20.18 20.71 20.86
N GLN A 440 -21.14 20.59 19.94
CA GLN A 440 -22.58 20.69 20.26
C GLN A 440 -22.98 19.62 21.27
N LYS A 441 -22.54 18.37 21.10
CA LYS A 441 -22.85 17.29 22.03
C LYS A 441 -22.30 17.58 23.43
N SER A 442 -21.08 18.09 23.55
CA SER A 442 -20.49 18.47 24.84
C SER A 442 -21.31 19.54 25.58
N ILE A 443 -21.82 20.52 24.84
CA ILE A 443 -22.71 21.56 25.43
C ILE A 443 -24.02 20.94 25.92
N ILE A 444 -24.63 20.05 25.10
CA ILE A 444 -25.88 19.37 25.47
C ILE A 444 -25.67 18.47 26.69
N ASP A 445 -24.60 17.71 26.76
CA ASP A 445 -24.33 16.81 27.88
C ASP A 445 -24.18 17.58 29.20
N LYS A 446 -23.57 18.76 29.19
CA LYS A 446 -23.56 19.68 30.37
C LYS A 446 -24.94 20.16 30.75
N ALA A 447 -25.71 20.63 29.78
CA ALA A 447 -27.06 21.10 30.01
C ALA A 447 -28.02 19.99 30.50
N VAL A 448 -27.84 18.74 30.08
CA VAL A 448 -28.61 17.58 30.57
C VAL A 448 -28.40 17.37 32.07
N HIS A 449 -27.16 17.54 32.57
CA HIS A 449 -26.86 17.41 33.99
C HIS A 449 -27.57 18.52 34.81
N GLU A 450 -27.52 19.76 34.35
CA GLU A 450 -28.24 20.87 34.97
C GLU A 450 -29.78 20.67 34.95
N ASN A 451 -30.33 20.16 33.86
CA ASN A 451 -31.75 19.83 33.72
C ASN A 451 -32.20 18.74 34.71
N LEU A 452 -31.33 17.72 34.95
CA LEU A 452 -31.63 16.69 35.94
C LEU A 452 -31.77 17.29 37.35
N GLN A 453 -30.86 18.21 37.74
CA GLN A 453 -30.97 18.92 39.01
C GLN A 453 -32.26 19.73 39.07
N GLY A 454 -32.61 20.48 38.01
CA GLY A 454 -33.86 21.21 37.94
C GLY A 454 -35.11 20.33 38.06
N ARG A 455 -35.08 19.09 37.55
CA ARG A 455 -36.18 18.12 37.75
C ARG A 455 -36.30 17.64 39.20
N VAL A 456 -35.17 17.42 39.88
CA VAL A 456 -35.13 17.04 41.29
C VAL A 456 -35.71 18.18 42.15
N ASP A 457 -35.31 19.42 41.84
CA ASP A 457 -35.79 20.60 42.56
C ASP A 457 -37.32 20.77 42.33
N LEU A 458 -37.77 20.61 41.09
CA LEU A 458 -39.22 20.64 40.75
C LEU A 458 -40.00 19.57 41.52
N ALA A 459 -39.49 18.33 41.53
CA ALA A 459 -40.14 17.24 42.29
C ALA A 459 -40.20 17.57 43.77
N SER A 460 -39.14 18.05 44.35
CA SER A 460 -39.07 18.45 45.77
C SER A 460 -40.06 19.59 46.10
N HIS A 461 -40.22 20.57 45.21
CA HIS A 461 -41.19 21.65 45.36
C HIS A 461 -42.64 21.14 45.27
N ILE A 462 -42.91 20.26 44.31
CA ILE A 462 -44.27 19.64 44.18
C ILE A 462 -44.59 18.81 45.42
N GLU A 463 -43.63 17.97 45.87
CA GLU A 463 -43.86 17.16 47.08
C GLU A 463 -44.10 18.02 48.30
N LYS A 464 -43.38 19.13 48.53
CA LYS A 464 -43.68 20.08 49.60
C LYS A 464 -45.08 20.65 49.53
N ILE A 465 -45.53 21.00 48.31
CA ILE A 465 -46.91 21.55 48.13
C ILE A 465 -47.98 20.47 48.39
N VAL A 466 -47.72 19.23 47.92
CA VAL A 466 -48.70 18.13 48.10
C VAL A 466 -48.77 17.73 49.60
N ASN A 467 -47.62 17.51 50.23
CA ASN A 467 -47.53 17.11 51.62
C ASN A 467 -48.14 18.17 52.56
N ALA A 468 -48.01 19.44 52.21
CA ALA A 468 -48.69 20.52 52.96
C ALA A 468 -50.25 20.47 52.87
N LYS A 469 -50.81 19.61 51.97
CA LYS A 469 -52.24 19.45 51.78
C LYS A 469 -52.76 18.09 52.23
N GLU A 470 -51.95 17.16 52.65
CA GLU A 470 -52.38 15.82 53.14
C GLU A 470 -53.16 15.89 54.47
N GLU A 471 -53.14 17.00 55.21
CA GLU A 471 -53.91 17.23 56.44
C GLU A 471 -55.31 17.82 56.17
N SER A 472 -55.76 17.95 54.92
CA SER A 472 -57.03 18.54 54.61
C SER A 472 -58.20 17.54 54.58
N GLU A 473 -59.29 17.88 55.30
CA GLU A 473 -60.53 17.14 55.42
C GLU A 473 -61.16 16.69 54.09
N ASP A 474 -62.13 15.75 54.17
CA ASP A 474 -62.85 15.17 53.05
C ASP A 474 -63.33 16.19 52.01
N ILE A 475 -63.04 15.94 50.75
CA ILE A 475 -63.40 16.81 49.61
C ILE A 475 -64.89 16.90 49.44
N ASN A 476 -65.48 18.10 49.60
CA ASN A 476 -66.89 18.35 49.36
C ASN A 476 -67.23 18.44 47.87
N LEU A 477 -67.78 17.38 47.33
CA LEU A 477 -68.21 17.27 45.93
C LEU A 477 -69.55 17.95 45.58
N LYS A 478 -70.20 18.58 46.52
CA LYS A 478 -71.48 19.27 46.29
C LYS A 478 -71.23 20.65 45.68
N ASN A 479 -72.11 21.04 44.73
CA ASN A 479 -72.08 22.36 44.09
C ASN A 479 -70.84 22.76 43.29
N VAL A 480 -70.12 21.81 42.73
CA VAL A 480 -68.91 22.03 41.98
C VAL A 480 -69.03 23.16 40.92
N ARG A 481 -70.11 23.23 40.20
CA ARG A 481 -70.37 24.29 39.19
C ARG A 481 -70.39 25.68 39.79
N LYS A 482 -71.00 25.84 40.99
CA LYS A 482 -71.15 27.12 41.71
C LYS A 482 -69.78 27.56 42.28
N THR A 483 -69.04 26.65 42.84
CA THR A 483 -67.64 26.84 43.32
C THR A 483 -66.72 27.25 42.19
N ARG A 484 -66.79 26.52 41.06
CA ARG A 484 -65.94 26.84 39.86
C ARG A 484 -66.26 28.25 39.34
N LYS A 485 -67.49 28.66 39.23
CA LYS A 485 -67.85 30.03 38.81
C LYS A 485 -67.29 31.10 39.75
N ARG A 486 -67.26 30.85 41.06
CA ARG A 486 -66.65 31.77 42.03
C ARG A 486 -65.17 31.85 41.90
N GLU A 487 -64.48 30.69 41.78
CA GLU A 487 -63.04 30.64 41.62
C GLU A 487 -62.57 31.24 40.27
N VAL A 488 -63.32 31.04 39.19
CA VAL A 488 -63.02 31.69 37.90
C VAL A 488 -63.07 33.19 38.04
N LYS A 489 -64.12 33.69 38.72
CA LYS A 489 -64.27 35.12 38.96
C LYS A 489 -63.17 35.72 39.84
N ALA A 490 -62.70 34.99 40.83
CA ALA A 490 -61.62 35.41 41.74
C ALA A 490 -60.23 35.40 41.06
N ARG A 491 -60.04 34.65 39.91
CA ARG A 491 -58.83 34.58 39.14
C ARG A 491 -58.81 35.49 37.91
N HIS A 492 -59.90 36.21 37.62
CA HIS A 492 -59.84 37.22 36.57
C HIS A 492 -58.96 38.37 37.00
N ARG A 493 -57.86 38.59 36.31
CA ARG A 493 -57.01 39.77 36.46
C ARG A 493 -57.64 40.92 35.67
N ASP A 494 -57.67 42.08 36.25
CA ASP A 494 -57.98 43.30 35.52
C ASP A 494 -56.74 43.80 34.85
N PHE A 495 -56.65 43.65 33.54
CA PHE A 495 -55.46 44.10 32.74
C PHE A 495 -55.28 45.61 32.75
N MET A 496 -56.29 46.38 33.19
CA MET A 496 -56.15 47.82 33.29
C MET A 496 -55.52 48.31 34.61
N GLU A 497 -55.31 47.41 35.58
CA GLU A 497 -54.56 47.71 36.80
C GLU A 497 -53.03 47.47 36.64
N GLU A 498 -52.64 46.88 35.51
CA GLU A 498 -51.17 46.61 35.22
C GLU A 498 -50.62 47.63 34.20
N VAL A 499 -51.35 48.65 33.75
CA VAL A 499 -50.92 49.74 32.89
C VAL A 499 -50.76 51.00 33.71
#